data_30f3de868ac79fe3073c660ef7e8b658
#
_entry.id   30f3de868ac79fe3073c660ef7e8b658
#
_cell.length_a   1.000
_cell.length_b   1.000
_cell.length_c   1.000
_cell.angle_alpha   90.00
_cell.angle_beta   90.00
_cell.angle_gamma   90.00
#
_symmetry.space_group_name_H-M   'P 1'
#
loop_
_entity.id
_entity.type
_entity.pdbx_description
1 polymer ?
#
loop_
_entity_poly.entity_id
_entity_poly.type
_entity_poly.pdbx_seq_one_letter_code
_entity_poly.pdbx_strand_id
1 'polypeptide(L)'
;MRAISVTLAWLCILMQCTWAVAADEKGQSLDQAVILDGVSSEMDGVGAEHAYTAEHYPGWTWQTQALMQNGSRVYDVIDMTGPSGESKSVYFDITDWFGKMP
;
A
#
# COMPACT_ATOMS: atom_id res chain seq x y z
N MET A 1 -0.63 -51.20 14.12
CA MET A 1 -1.39 -50.63 13.95
C MET A 1 -1.64 -49.50 14.46
N ARG A 2 -1.25 -48.98 14.97
CA ARG A 2 -1.43 -47.94 15.50
C ARG A 2 -0.67 -46.86 15.16
N ALA A 3 0.21 -46.68 14.69
CA ALA A 3 1.07 -45.61 14.39
C ALA A 3 0.53 -44.66 13.42
N ILE A 4 -0.61 -44.77 13.03
CA ILE A 4 -1.07 -43.95 12.08
C ILE A 4 -1.39 -42.58 12.40
N SER A 5 -1.78 -42.29 13.52
CA SER A 5 -2.26 -41.00 13.81
C SER A 5 -1.29 -39.90 13.87
N VAL A 6 -0.09 -40.16 13.78
CA VAL A 6 0.85 -39.14 13.96
C VAL A 6 0.95 -38.08 12.93
N THR A 7 0.63 -38.36 11.75
CA THR A 7 0.94 -37.45 10.73
C THR A 7 0.13 -36.20 10.64
N LEU A 8 -0.85 -36.03 11.39
CA LEU A 8 -1.62 -34.85 11.23
C LEU A 8 -1.11 -33.59 11.77
N ALA A 9 -0.37 -33.65 12.75
CA ALA A 9 0.03 -32.45 13.42
C ALA A 9 0.70 -31.38 12.63
N TRP A 10 1.55 -31.73 11.75
CA TRP A 10 2.30 -30.66 11.16
C TRP A 10 1.60 -29.96 10.06
N LEU A 11 0.47 -30.35 9.71
CA LEU A 11 -0.21 -29.61 8.75
C LEU A 11 -0.55 -28.23 9.17
N CYS A 12 -0.85 -28.04 10.38
CA CYS A 12 -1.27 -26.75 10.82
C CYS A 12 -0.21 -25.72 10.78
N ILE A 13 1.00 -26.12 10.88
CA ILE A 13 2.06 -25.18 10.96
C ILE A 13 2.19 -24.36 9.73
N LEU A 14 1.92 -24.90 8.62
CA LEU A 14 2.10 -24.18 7.42
C LEU A 14 1.26 -23.00 7.28
N MET A 15 0.12 -23.02 7.83
CA MET A 15 -0.73 -21.91 7.64
C MET A 15 -0.34 -20.70 8.29
N GLN A 16 0.36 -20.77 9.32
CA GLN A 16 0.66 -19.59 10.03
C GLN A 16 1.63 -18.70 9.41
N CYS A 17 2.46 -19.17 8.58
CA CYS A 17 3.51 -18.37 8.04
C CYS A 17 3.05 -17.28 7.13
N THR A 18 1.90 -17.42 6.56
CA THR A 18 1.51 -16.47 5.57
C THR A 18 0.90 -15.21 6.11
N TRP A 19 0.64 -15.13 7.38
CA TRP A 19 0.04 -13.95 7.88
C TRP A 19 0.91 -12.81 8.12
N ALA A 20 2.09 -13.03 8.53
CA ALA A 20 2.94 -12.00 9.05
C ALA A 20 3.28 -10.93 8.04
N VAL A 21 3.28 -11.28 6.79
CA VAL A 21 3.80 -10.37 5.84
C VAL A 21 2.91 -9.18 5.53
N ALA A 22 1.66 -9.38 5.51
CA ALA A 22 0.77 -8.32 5.07
C ALA A 22 0.63 -7.18 6.05
N ALA A 23 0.99 -7.39 7.27
CA ALA A 23 0.71 -6.40 8.29
C ALA A 23 1.58 -5.17 8.22
N ASP A 24 2.74 -5.27 7.59
CA ASP A 24 3.68 -4.16 7.62
C ASP A 24 3.70 -3.33 6.36
N GLU A 25 2.77 -3.51 5.49
CA GLU A 25 2.79 -2.80 4.24
C GLU A 25 2.45 -1.34 4.45
N LYS A 26 3.26 -0.43 3.91
CA LYS A 26 3.01 0.98 4.05
C LYS A 26 1.94 1.45 3.10
N GLY A 27 1.32 2.56 3.43
CA GLY A 27 0.33 3.17 2.58
C GLY A 27 -1.07 2.66 2.76
N GLN A 28 -1.31 1.77 3.71
CA GLN A 28 -2.63 1.17 3.86
C GLN A 28 -3.59 2.03 4.68
N SER A 29 -3.09 3.03 5.38
CA SER A 29 -3.93 3.88 6.20
C SER A 29 -3.27 5.24 6.34
N LEU A 30 -3.98 6.20 6.90
CA LEU A 30 -3.41 7.51 7.15
C LEU A 30 -2.20 7.41 8.09
N ASP A 31 -2.28 6.55 9.08
CA ASP A 31 -1.18 6.40 10.02
C ASP A 31 0.06 5.84 9.38
N GLN A 32 -0.10 5.09 8.32
CA GLN A 32 1.03 4.47 7.64
C GLN A 32 1.18 5.00 6.23
N ALA A 33 0.80 6.24 6.00
CA ALA A 33 0.89 6.83 4.69
C ALA A 33 2.33 6.88 4.20
N VAL A 34 2.49 6.72 2.90
CA VAL A 34 3.81 6.75 2.28
C VAL A 34 4.27 8.20 2.19
N ILE A 35 5.50 8.46 2.59
CA ILE A 35 6.13 9.75 2.39
C ILE A 35 7.21 9.56 1.34
N LEU A 36 7.08 10.26 0.23
CA LEU A 36 8.01 10.12 -0.87
C LEU A 36 9.18 11.08 -0.69
N ASP A 37 10.39 10.57 -0.78
CA ASP A 37 11.59 11.37 -0.59
C ASP A 37 11.98 12.08 -1.87
N GLY A 38 12.63 13.22 -1.72
CA GLY A 38 13.21 13.90 -2.86
C GLY A 38 12.23 14.63 -3.74
N VAL A 39 10.99 14.82 -3.28
CA VAL A 39 9.96 15.50 -4.04
C VAL A 39 9.90 16.95 -3.61
N SER A 40 10.00 17.87 -4.56
CA SER A 40 10.01 19.29 -4.22
C SER A 40 8.86 20.06 -4.84
N SER A 41 8.07 19.46 -5.71
CA SER A 41 6.93 20.14 -6.32
C SER A 41 5.79 19.17 -6.53
N GLU A 42 4.62 19.73 -6.80
CA GLU A 42 3.46 18.90 -7.02
C GLU A 42 3.61 18.03 -8.27
N MET A 43 4.19 18.56 -9.31
CA MET A 43 4.38 17.79 -10.52
C MET A 43 5.33 16.61 -10.28
N ASP A 44 6.42 16.85 -9.57
CA ASP A 44 7.34 15.76 -9.23
C ASP A 44 6.67 14.74 -8.35
N GLY A 45 5.80 15.20 -7.44
CA GLY A 45 5.12 14.30 -6.53
C GLY A 45 4.18 13.34 -7.22
N VAL A 46 3.42 13.85 -8.19
CA VAL A 46 2.51 12.98 -8.94
C VAL A 46 3.30 11.92 -9.69
N GLY A 47 4.40 12.30 -10.30
CA GLY A 47 5.25 11.33 -10.97
C GLY A 47 5.81 10.29 -10.02
N ALA A 48 6.18 10.71 -8.82
CA ALA A 48 6.72 9.80 -7.82
C ALA A 48 5.64 8.84 -7.30
N GLU A 49 4.40 9.30 -7.18
CA GLU A 49 3.30 8.43 -6.78
C GLU A 49 3.07 7.35 -7.83
N HIS A 50 3.09 7.71 -9.11
CA HIS A 50 2.95 6.72 -10.17
C HIS A 50 4.09 5.72 -10.16
N ALA A 51 5.32 6.19 -9.96
CA ALA A 51 6.46 5.29 -9.89
C ALA A 51 6.37 4.34 -8.70
N TYR A 52 5.93 4.86 -7.56
CA TYR A 52 5.80 4.03 -6.36
C TYR A 52 4.77 2.92 -6.59
N THR A 53 3.61 3.25 -7.12
CA THR A 53 2.58 2.25 -7.33
C THR A 53 2.96 1.26 -8.41
N ALA A 54 3.69 1.68 -9.43
CA ALA A 54 4.15 0.76 -10.45
C ALA A 54 5.13 -0.26 -9.88
N GLU A 55 5.95 0.18 -8.94
CA GLU A 55 6.94 -0.70 -8.33
C GLU A 55 6.33 -1.65 -7.31
N HIS A 56 5.46 -1.14 -6.46
CA HIS A 56 4.93 -1.92 -5.34
C HIS A 56 3.65 -2.68 -5.68
N TYR A 57 2.95 -2.26 -6.72
CA TYR A 57 1.69 -2.88 -7.10
C TYR A 57 1.67 -3.12 -8.61
N PRO A 58 2.58 -3.97 -9.12
CA PRO A 58 2.62 -4.21 -10.56
C PRO A 58 1.32 -4.85 -11.04
N GLY A 59 0.81 -4.35 -12.15
CA GLY A 59 -0.44 -4.86 -12.70
C GLY A 59 -1.70 -4.24 -12.16
N TRP A 60 -1.57 -3.35 -11.16
CA TRP A 60 -2.74 -2.67 -10.62
C TRP A 60 -3.02 -1.39 -11.41
N THR A 61 -4.26 -0.98 -11.42
CA THR A 61 -4.72 0.18 -12.19
C THR A 61 -5.29 1.22 -11.24
N TRP A 62 -4.91 2.47 -11.43
CA TRP A 62 -5.49 3.58 -10.67
C TRP A 62 -6.93 3.77 -11.13
N GLN A 63 -7.85 3.90 -10.20
CA GLN A 63 -9.23 4.17 -10.50
C GLN A 63 -9.61 5.59 -10.14
N THR A 64 -9.30 6.03 -8.94
CA THR A 64 -9.62 7.38 -8.49
C THR A 64 -8.49 7.91 -7.65
N GLN A 65 -8.46 9.21 -7.54
CA GLN A 65 -7.49 9.92 -6.70
C GLN A 65 -8.27 10.97 -5.94
N ALA A 66 -8.12 11.00 -4.65
CA ALA A 66 -8.83 11.95 -3.79
C ALA A 66 -7.86 12.66 -2.87
N LEU A 67 -8.09 13.95 -2.68
CA LEU A 67 -7.31 14.73 -1.75
C LEU A 67 -8.01 14.66 -0.41
N MET A 68 -7.26 14.42 0.67
CA MET A 68 -7.81 14.35 2.00
C MET A 68 -6.97 15.21 2.93
N GLN A 69 -7.63 15.93 3.82
CA GLN A 69 -6.93 16.74 4.79
C GLN A 69 -7.27 16.26 6.19
N ASN A 70 -6.27 16.11 7.03
CA ASN A 70 -6.46 15.66 8.40
C ASN A 70 -5.55 16.53 9.28
N GLY A 71 -6.15 17.49 9.97
CA GLY A 71 -5.38 18.45 10.74
C GLY A 71 -4.51 19.28 9.82
N SER A 72 -3.23 19.34 10.09
CA SER A 72 -2.30 20.09 9.28
C SER A 72 -1.69 19.29 8.15
N ARG A 73 -2.09 18.03 8.00
CA ARG A 73 -1.50 17.16 7.00
C ARG A 73 -2.43 16.98 5.82
N VAL A 74 -1.85 16.82 4.65
CA VAL A 74 -2.59 16.64 3.40
C VAL A 74 -2.17 15.31 2.78
N TYR A 75 -3.14 14.60 2.26
CA TYR A 75 -2.90 13.25 1.74
C TYR A 75 -3.53 13.09 0.38
N ASP A 76 -2.89 12.29 -0.47
CA ASP A 76 -3.51 11.75 -1.66
C ASP A 76 -3.92 10.32 -1.37
N VAL A 77 -5.15 9.97 -1.69
CA VAL A 77 -5.64 8.61 -1.54
C VAL A 77 -5.93 8.08 -2.93
N ILE A 78 -5.17 7.05 -3.31
CA ILE A 78 -5.29 6.48 -4.64
C ILE A 78 -6.02 5.15 -4.54
N ASP A 79 -7.20 5.06 -5.13
CA ASP A 79 -7.94 3.82 -5.17
C ASP A 79 -7.52 3.05 -6.40
N MET A 80 -7.17 1.79 -6.23
CA MET A 80 -6.65 0.96 -7.29
C MET A 80 -7.40 -0.35 -7.39
N THR A 81 -7.40 -0.91 -8.59
CA THR A 81 -7.96 -2.23 -8.85
C THR A 81 -6.85 -3.15 -9.30
N GLY A 82 -6.80 -4.31 -8.70
CA GLY A 82 -5.78 -5.31 -9.03
C GLY A 82 -6.15 -6.16 -10.22
N PRO A 83 -5.22 -6.99 -10.67
CA PRO A 83 -5.43 -7.82 -11.86
C PRO A 83 -6.54 -8.83 -11.72
N SER A 84 -6.91 -9.19 -10.50
CA SER A 84 -8.01 -10.12 -10.28
C SER A 84 -9.28 -9.42 -9.81
N GLY A 85 -9.34 -8.11 -9.92
CA GLY A 85 -10.53 -7.37 -9.53
C GLY A 85 -10.53 -6.90 -8.09
N GLU A 86 -9.45 -7.11 -7.35
CA GLU A 86 -9.36 -6.65 -5.97
C GLU A 86 -9.33 -5.14 -5.92
N SER A 87 -9.69 -4.58 -4.78
CA SER A 87 -9.62 -3.13 -4.55
C SER A 87 -8.66 -2.84 -3.42
N LYS A 88 -7.93 -1.75 -3.56
CA LYS A 88 -7.01 -1.32 -2.51
C LYS A 88 -6.85 0.20 -2.61
N SER A 89 -6.69 0.84 -1.46
CA SER A 89 -6.37 2.27 -1.42
C SER A 89 -4.96 2.43 -0.91
N VAL A 90 -4.21 3.32 -1.53
CA VAL A 90 -2.86 3.66 -1.09
C VAL A 90 -2.86 5.12 -0.66
N TYR A 91 -2.35 5.38 0.54
CA TYR A 91 -2.34 6.70 1.13
C TYR A 91 -0.94 7.29 1.03
N PHE A 92 -0.83 8.49 0.49
CA PHE A 92 0.43 9.23 0.42
C PHE A 92 0.30 10.50 1.23
N ASP A 93 1.26 10.77 2.10
CA ASP A 93 1.29 12.03 2.83
C ASP A 93 2.04 13.03 1.95
N ILE A 94 1.34 14.00 1.44
CA ILE A 94 1.89 14.93 0.46
C ILE A 94 2.08 16.33 1.02
N THR A 95 2.04 16.45 2.33
CA THR A 95 2.09 17.74 3.00
C THR A 95 3.27 18.58 2.55
N ASP A 96 4.43 17.98 2.35
CA ASP A 96 5.64 18.74 2.09
C ASP A 96 5.70 19.34 0.70
N TRP A 97 4.98 18.81 -0.25
CA TRP A 97 5.06 19.31 -1.61
C TRP A 97 3.72 19.72 -2.23
N PHE A 98 2.64 19.54 -1.52
CA PHE A 98 1.33 19.84 -2.06
C PHE A 98 1.24 21.34 -2.38
N GLY A 99 0.80 21.66 -3.58
CA GLY A 99 0.64 23.04 -4.00
C GLY A 99 1.91 23.75 -4.38
N LYS A 100 3.05 23.10 -4.36
CA LYS A 100 4.29 23.75 -4.72
C LYS A 100 4.56 23.64 -6.21
N MET A 101 4.95 24.75 -6.80
CA MET A 101 5.26 24.77 -8.22
C MET A 101 6.71 24.38 -8.42
N PRO A 102 7.04 23.86 -9.59
CA PRO A 102 8.41 23.48 -9.89
C PRO A 102 9.33 24.67 -10.02
#